data_9ddabad0314ff3cf08b5bc9b8cd94291
#
_entry.id   9ddabad0314ff3cf08b5bc9b8cd94291
#
_cell.length_a   1.000
_cell.length_b   1.000
_cell.length_c   1.000
_cell.angle_alpha   90.00
_cell.angle_beta   90.00
_cell.angle_gamma   90.00
#
_symmetry.space_group_name_H-M   'P 1'
#
loop_
_entity.id
_entity.type
_entity.pdbx_description
1 polymer ?
#
loop_
_entity_poly.entity_id
_entity_poly.type
_entity_poly.pdbx_seq_one_letter_code
_entity_poly.pdbx_strand_id
1 'polypeptide(L)'
;LSALLCLNLLIPVHLVGQEFESGGLSLFVDCKDCVDIDYLRTRLSFVRHVREVVDADVILLMSSREGPAGGRRYILFFQGTRSLHGLADTLFFDRNLTDTNDDARRGVADLVTLGLARYLARLPSTRGASLVLSRPPTTDQVASRDAWDGWVFSATGAGSISGERSLSSLTYSGAFSADKVTDDLRLHLSVDASYSRSVFRLDDTTEFRSALRGYGASAVLGTRIGGRWSAAATVRALSSDYLNYALNLRAAPVLEFAILPYEGYVAHSLAIAYSVGANFSRYQEKTIFAQTREALLDHAVDLVFQANKPWGNALASIQGSQYLRDLDKRRLQVSGSLAVRVV
;
A
#
# COMPACT_ATOMS: atom_id res chain seq x y z
N LEU A 1 -31.82 -67.44 -8.92
CA LEU A 1 -30.83 -68.16 -8.06
C LEU A 1 -29.63 -67.24 -7.80
N SER A 2 -29.24 -67.19 -6.52
CA SER A 2 -28.05 -66.58 -5.91
C SER A 2 -28.13 -65.09 -5.60
N ALA A 3 -28.58 -64.85 -4.39
CA ALA A 3 -28.40 -63.60 -3.65
C ALA A 3 -26.94 -63.46 -3.23
N LEU A 4 -26.32 -62.30 -3.51
CA LEU A 4 -25.07 -61.86 -2.87
C LEU A 4 -25.40 -60.74 -1.88
N LEU A 5 -25.31 -61.09 -0.61
CA LEU A 5 -25.37 -60.17 0.53
C LEU A 5 -24.07 -59.33 0.55
N CYS A 6 -24.15 -58.03 0.25
CA CYS A 6 -23.08 -57.08 0.57
C CYS A 6 -23.23 -56.60 2.00
N LEU A 7 -22.40 -57.12 2.88
CA LEU A 7 -22.26 -56.71 4.28
C LEU A 7 -21.48 -55.40 4.32
N ASN A 8 -22.19 -54.26 4.53
CA ASN A 8 -21.59 -52.98 4.79
C ASN A 8 -21.07 -52.95 6.24
N LEU A 9 -19.73 -53.11 6.38
CA LEU A 9 -19.04 -52.82 7.62
C LEU A 9 -18.96 -51.29 7.79
N LEU A 10 -19.86 -50.71 8.55
CA LEU A 10 -19.76 -49.36 9.08
C LEU A 10 -18.62 -49.34 10.13
N ILE A 11 -17.43 -48.90 9.75
CA ILE A 11 -16.38 -48.56 10.70
C ILE A 11 -16.71 -47.14 11.19
N PRO A 12 -16.96 -46.94 12.49
CA PRO A 12 -17.08 -45.60 13.02
C PRO A 12 -15.71 -44.94 12.96
N VAL A 13 -15.55 -43.97 12.07
CA VAL A 13 -14.43 -43.03 12.09
C VAL A 13 -14.60 -42.18 13.34
N HIS A 14 -13.97 -42.54 14.43
CA HIS A 14 -13.77 -41.63 15.55
C HIS A 14 -12.89 -40.49 15.04
N LEU A 15 -13.50 -39.34 14.68
CA LEU A 15 -12.84 -38.04 14.65
C LEU A 15 -12.42 -37.78 16.09
N VAL A 16 -11.15 -38.10 16.39
CA VAL A 16 -10.45 -37.55 17.55
C VAL A 16 -10.27 -36.08 17.25
N GLY A 17 -11.27 -35.28 17.61
CA GLY A 17 -11.08 -33.87 17.79
C GLY A 17 -10.01 -33.72 18.84
N GLN A 18 -8.81 -33.26 18.45
CA GLN A 18 -7.86 -32.73 19.43
C GLN A 18 -8.55 -31.53 20.07
N GLU A 19 -9.19 -31.78 21.25
CA GLU A 19 -9.46 -30.70 22.19
C GLU A 19 -8.10 -30.10 22.55
N PHE A 20 -7.81 -28.95 21.95
CA PHE A 20 -6.74 -28.09 22.44
C PHE A 20 -7.14 -27.70 23.86
N GLU A 21 -6.38 -28.24 24.85
CA GLU A 21 -6.55 -27.88 26.26
C GLU A 21 -6.67 -26.36 26.40
N SER A 22 -7.65 -25.92 27.18
CA SER A 22 -8.10 -24.55 27.42
C SER A 22 -7.07 -23.72 28.20
N GLY A 23 -5.87 -23.53 27.65
CA GLY A 23 -4.77 -22.83 28.31
C GLY A 23 -3.92 -21.94 27.38
N GLY A 24 -4.18 -21.89 26.10
CA GLY A 24 -3.42 -21.08 25.13
C GLY A 24 -3.83 -19.61 25.10
N LEU A 25 -2.89 -18.74 24.78
CA LEU A 25 -3.14 -17.30 24.55
C LEU A 25 -4.17 -17.08 23.45
N SER A 26 -5.25 -16.34 23.74
CA SER A 26 -6.26 -15.97 22.76
C SER A 26 -5.88 -14.66 22.08
N LEU A 27 -5.71 -14.71 20.77
CA LEU A 27 -5.28 -13.56 19.98
C LEU A 27 -6.40 -13.10 19.04
N PHE A 28 -6.79 -11.84 19.18
CA PHE A 28 -7.59 -11.13 18.20
C PHE A 28 -6.67 -10.31 17.31
N VAL A 29 -6.80 -10.47 15.99
CA VAL A 29 -6.02 -9.71 15.02
C VAL A 29 -6.95 -8.83 14.22
N ASP A 30 -6.70 -7.51 14.29
CA ASP A 30 -7.31 -6.54 13.41
C ASP A 30 -6.26 -5.94 12.49
N CYS A 31 -6.50 -6.06 11.23
CA CYS A 31 -5.54 -5.65 10.25
C CYS A 31 -6.21 -4.97 9.08
N LYS A 32 -5.87 -3.71 8.88
CA LYS A 32 -6.14 -2.98 7.67
C LYS A 32 -4.85 -2.94 6.84
N ASP A 33 -4.91 -3.36 5.60
CA ASP A 33 -3.75 -3.48 4.69
C ASP A 33 -2.71 -4.52 5.13
N CYS A 34 -3.18 -5.66 5.62
CA CYS A 34 -2.33 -6.81 5.98
C CYS A 34 -1.53 -7.35 4.82
N VAL A 35 -0.36 -7.86 5.15
CA VAL A 35 0.47 -8.57 4.19
C VAL A 35 -0.17 -9.89 3.76
N ASP A 36 -0.65 -10.69 4.73
CA ASP A 36 -1.33 -11.98 4.50
C ASP A 36 -1.83 -12.52 5.86
N ILE A 37 -3.12 -12.36 6.15
CA ILE A 37 -3.66 -12.76 7.45
C ILE A 37 -3.71 -14.28 7.63
N ASP A 38 -3.92 -15.03 6.55
CA ASP A 38 -4.00 -16.50 6.62
C ASP A 38 -2.61 -17.11 6.82
N TYR A 39 -1.59 -16.52 6.21
CA TYR A 39 -0.20 -16.85 6.50
C TYR A 39 0.13 -16.59 7.98
N LEU A 40 -0.26 -15.42 8.50
CA LEU A 40 -0.04 -15.08 9.91
C LEU A 40 -0.70 -16.07 10.84
N ARG A 41 -1.96 -16.45 10.59
CA ARG A 41 -2.69 -17.46 11.37
C ARG A 41 -2.01 -18.82 11.34
N THR A 42 -1.50 -19.22 10.19
CA THR A 42 -0.78 -20.50 10.04
C THR A 42 0.53 -20.50 10.82
N ARG A 43 1.28 -19.40 10.77
CA ARG A 43 2.55 -19.26 11.48
C ARG A 43 2.38 -19.15 13.00
N LEU A 44 1.29 -18.55 13.46
CA LEU A 44 0.94 -18.39 14.86
C LEU A 44 0.00 -19.50 15.35
N SER A 45 0.27 -20.76 14.96
CA SER A 45 -0.54 -21.93 15.37
C SER A 45 -0.51 -22.23 16.88
N PHE A 46 0.44 -21.63 17.62
CA PHE A 46 0.58 -21.76 19.07
C PHE A 46 -0.38 -20.84 19.87
N VAL A 47 -1.13 -19.96 19.21
CA VAL A 47 -2.18 -19.14 19.83
C VAL A 47 -3.55 -19.50 19.31
N ARG A 48 -4.56 -19.27 20.13
CA ARG A 48 -5.96 -19.43 19.72
C ARG A 48 -6.45 -18.16 19.05
N HIS A 49 -6.72 -18.21 17.76
CA HIS A 49 -7.30 -17.08 17.03
C HIS A 49 -8.79 -16.91 17.35
N VAL A 50 -9.17 -15.75 17.87
CA VAL A 50 -10.57 -15.42 18.20
C VAL A 50 -11.10 -14.37 17.22
N ARG A 51 -12.44 -14.37 17.05
CA ARG A 51 -13.13 -13.45 16.13
C ARG A 51 -13.67 -12.21 16.83
N GLU A 52 -13.91 -12.32 18.14
CA GLU A 52 -14.48 -11.25 18.94
C GLU A 52 -13.39 -10.69 19.88
N VAL A 53 -13.35 -9.36 20.01
CA VAL A 53 -12.43 -8.67 20.89
C VAL A 53 -12.59 -9.09 22.34
N VAL A 54 -13.85 -9.34 22.76
CA VAL A 54 -14.18 -9.76 24.13
C VAL A 54 -13.56 -11.09 24.53
N ASP A 55 -13.25 -11.95 23.55
CA ASP A 55 -12.67 -13.28 23.78
C ASP A 55 -11.14 -13.29 23.74
N ALA A 56 -10.53 -12.18 23.42
CA ALA A 56 -9.10 -12.05 23.32
C ALA A 56 -8.43 -11.86 24.68
N ASP A 57 -7.24 -12.43 24.86
CA ASP A 57 -6.29 -12.08 25.92
C ASP A 57 -5.31 -11.00 25.42
N VAL A 58 -5.04 -11.01 24.11
CA VAL A 58 -4.24 -9.98 23.43
C VAL A 58 -4.95 -9.53 22.15
N ILE A 59 -5.03 -8.23 21.97
CA ILE A 59 -5.49 -7.58 20.74
C ILE A 59 -4.24 -7.12 19.98
N LEU A 60 -4.08 -7.59 18.75
CA LEU A 60 -3.06 -7.12 17.82
C LEU A 60 -3.72 -6.23 16.77
N LEU A 61 -3.39 -4.94 16.80
CA LEU A 61 -3.79 -3.99 15.78
C LEU A 61 -2.62 -3.78 14.84
N MET A 62 -2.84 -4.06 13.56
CA MET A 62 -1.82 -3.89 12.53
C MET A 62 -2.25 -2.79 11.58
N SER A 63 -1.36 -1.87 11.31
CA SER A 63 -1.53 -0.84 10.29
C SER A 63 -0.24 -0.69 9.49
N SER A 64 -0.33 -0.10 8.30
CA SER A 64 0.85 0.20 7.51
C SER A 64 0.83 1.64 7.01
N ARG A 65 2.01 2.18 6.76
CA ARG A 65 2.20 3.48 6.12
C ARG A 65 3.37 3.44 5.16
N GLU A 66 3.30 4.22 4.11
CA GLU A 66 4.47 4.46 3.28
C GLU A 66 5.47 5.35 4.02
N GLY A 67 6.71 4.94 4.02
CA GLY A 67 7.80 5.72 4.56
C GLY A 67 8.18 6.87 3.60
N PRO A 68 8.79 7.96 4.09
CA PRO A 68 9.23 9.07 3.25
C PRO A 68 10.27 8.64 2.22
N ALA A 69 10.97 7.53 2.48
CA ALA A 69 11.95 6.93 1.57
C ALA A 69 11.34 5.88 0.60
N GLY A 70 10.01 5.73 0.56
CA GLY A 70 9.32 4.81 -0.35
C GLY A 70 9.17 3.37 0.12
N GLY A 71 9.73 2.99 1.25
CA GLY A 71 9.44 1.71 1.92
C GLY A 71 8.08 1.76 2.63
N ARG A 72 7.63 0.61 3.13
CA ARG A 72 6.40 0.51 3.92
C ARG A 72 6.73 0.11 5.36
N ARG A 73 6.33 0.93 6.32
CA ARG A 73 6.43 0.60 7.74
C ARG A 73 5.13 -0.02 8.21
N TYR A 74 5.21 -1.23 8.75
CA TYR A 74 4.12 -1.88 9.48
C TYR A 74 4.24 -1.54 10.96
N ILE A 75 3.12 -1.20 11.57
CA ILE A 75 2.98 -0.85 12.97
C ILE A 75 2.15 -1.92 13.61
N LEU A 76 2.73 -2.63 14.57
CA LEU A 76 2.14 -3.74 15.28
C LEU A 76 1.89 -3.30 16.72
N PHE A 77 0.64 -2.95 17.05
CA PHE A 77 0.26 -2.56 18.40
C PHE A 77 -0.41 -3.73 19.10
N PHE A 78 0.20 -4.13 20.22
CA PHE A 78 -0.30 -5.19 21.08
C PHE A 78 -0.94 -4.58 22.32
N GLN A 79 -2.12 -5.04 22.67
CA GLN A 79 -2.84 -4.62 23.87
C GLN A 79 -3.31 -5.86 24.62
N GLY A 80 -2.84 -6.03 25.86
CA GLY A 80 -3.34 -7.06 26.76
C GLY A 80 -4.72 -6.70 27.32
N THR A 81 -5.55 -7.71 27.45
CA THR A 81 -6.89 -7.65 28.04
C THR A 81 -7.00 -8.60 29.22
N ARG A 82 -8.11 -8.64 29.93
CA ARG A 82 -8.36 -9.57 31.04
C ARG A 82 -7.20 -9.58 32.06
N SER A 83 -6.58 -10.75 32.29
CA SER A 83 -5.44 -10.90 33.19
C SER A 83 -4.16 -10.20 32.74
N LEU A 84 -4.08 -9.82 31.45
CA LEU A 84 -2.97 -9.10 30.84
C LEU A 84 -3.25 -7.60 30.66
N HIS A 85 -4.36 -7.11 31.24
CA HIS A 85 -4.73 -5.70 31.20
C HIS A 85 -3.59 -4.81 31.72
N GLY A 86 -3.35 -3.68 31.04
CA GLY A 86 -2.27 -2.75 31.36
C GLY A 86 -0.94 -3.07 30.66
N LEU A 87 -0.81 -4.22 29.97
CA LEU A 87 0.31 -4.48 29.09
C LEU A 87 -0.01 -3.93 27.71
N ALA A 88 0.85 -3.08 27.20
CA ALA A 88 0.78 -2.60 25.82
C ALA A 88 2.19 -2.45 25.26
N ASP A 89 2.36 -2.83 23.99
CA ASP A 89 3.62 -2.73 23.27
C ASP A 89 3.37 -2.33 21.83
N THR A 90 4.34 -1.65 21.22
CA THR A 90 4.31 -1.33 19.79
C THR A 90 5.62 -1.74 19.17
N LEU A 91 5.55 -2.56 18.12
CA LEU A 91 6.68 -2.96 17.32
C LEU A 91 6.55 -2.44 15.91
N PHE A 92 7.67 -2.24 15.24
CA PHE A 92 7.74 -1.70 13.90
C PHE A 92 8.49 -2.67 13.00
N PHE A 93 7.92 -2.98 11.85
CA PHE A 93 8.59 -3.70 10.79
C PHE A 93 8.71 -2.78 9.57
N ASP A 94 9.94 -2.47 9.19
CA ASP A 94 10.23 -1.67 8.00
C ASP A 94 10.49 -2.61 6.83
N ARG A 95 9.55 -2.61 5.87
CA ARG A 95 9.72 -3.25 4.59
C ARG A 95 10.53 -2.34 3.68
N ASN A 96 11.67 -2.82 3.22
CA ASN A 96 12.46 -2.13 2.20
C ASN A 96 11.78 -2.24 0.83
N LEU A 97 12.17 -1.37 -0.10
CA LEU A 97 11.69 -1.45 -1.50
C LEU A 97 12.11 -2.75 -2.20
N THR A 98 13.23 -3.33 -1.78
CA THR A 98 13.78 -4.60 -2.30
C THR A 98 13.08 -5.83 -1.77
N ASP A 99 12.32 -5.71 -0.67
CA ASP A 99 11.67 -6.85 -0.04
C ASP A 99 10.47 -7.31 -0.87
N THR A 100 10.41 -8.60 -1.13
CA THR A 100 9.23 -9.23 -1.75
C THR A 100 8.04 -9.23 -0.79
N ASN A 101 6.85 -9.53 -1.30
CA ASN A 101 5.67 -9.75 -0.43
C ASN A 101 5.90 -10.92 0.53
N ASP A 102 6.66 -11.93 0.12
CA ASP A 102 7.01 -13.08 0.96
C ASP A 102 7.95 -12.67 2.11
N ASP A 103 8.96 -11.85 1.85
CA ASP A 103 9.85 -11.31 2.88
C ASP A 103 9.07 -10.48 3.89
N ALA A 104 8.17 -9.62 3.41
CA ALA A 104 7.35 -8.78 4.27
C ALA A 104 6.43 -9.62 5.17
N ARG A 105 5.70 -10.64 4.64
CA ARG A 105 4.82 -11.48 5.46
C ARG A 105 5.59 -12.32 6.48
N ARG A 106 6.78 -12.83 6.13
CA ARG A 106 7.66 -13.54 7.07
C ARG A 106 8.15 -12.63 8.17
N GLY A 107 8.70 -11.45 7.81
CA GLY A 107 9.21 -10.51 8.80
C GLY A 107 8.15 -10.00 9.77
N VAL A 108 6.94 -9.70 9.27
CA VAL A 108 5.80 -9.35 10.13
C VAL A 108 5.42 -10.50 11.06
N ALA A 109 5.32 -11.74 10.56
CA ALA A 109 4.96 -12.89 11.38
C ALA A 109 6.00 -13.20 12.47
N ASP A 110 7.29 -13.08 12.15
CA ASP A 110 8.38 -13.27 13.09
C ASP A 110 8.36 -12.18 14.17
N LEU A 111 8.10 -10.94 13.80
CA LEU A 111 7.99 -9.83 14.75
C LEU A 111 6.75 -9.94 15.64
N VAL A 112 5.61 -10.42 15.10
CA VAL A 112 4.42 -10.72 15.90
C VAL A 112 4.72 -11.83 16.91
N THR A 113 5.42 -12.88 16.50
CA THR A 113 5.85 -13.95 17.41
C THR A 113 6.68 -13.41 18.56
N LEU A 114 7.65 -12.53 18.26
CA LEU A 114 8.48 -11.88 19.27
C LEU A 114 7.66 -10.98 20.20
N GLY A 115 6.72 -10.19 19.66
CA GLY A 115 5.84 -9.33 20.45
C GLY A 115 4.95 -10.10 21.42
N LEU A 116 4.48 -11.28 21.01
CA LEU A 116 3.64 -12.14 21.85
C LEU A 116 4.42 -12.81 22.99
N ALA A 117 5.75 -12.94 22.90
CA ALA A 117 6.56 -13.60 23.91
C ALA A 117 6.38 -13.00 25.32
N ARG A 118 6.25 -11.67 25.43
CA ARG A 118 6.03 -10.98 26.69
C ARG A 118 4.68 -11.34 27.34
N TYR A 119 3.65 -11.52 26.54
CA TYR A 119 2.31 -11.89 27.00
C TYR A 119 2.24 -13.36 27.37
N LEU A 120 2.85 -14.22 26.57
CA LEU A 120 2.99 -15.65 26.86
C LEU A 120 3.71 -15.89 28.19
N ALA A 121 4.81 -15.17 28.47
CA ALA A 121 5.57 -15.31 29.70
C ALA A 121 4.77 -14.98 30.99
N ARG A 122 3.61 -14.32 30.88
CA ARG A 122 2.74 -13.98 32.01
C ARG A 122 1.63 -15.02 32.25
N LEU A 123 1.43 -15.95 31.34
CA LEU A 123 0.38 -16.97 31.48
C LEU A 123 0.94 -18.19 32.25
N PRO A 124 0.19 -18.69 33.24
CA PRO A 124 0.61 -19.87 34.01
C PRO A 124 0.78 -21.13 33.14
N SER A 125 0.01 -21.23 32.05
CA SER A 125 0.02 -22.37 31.12
C SER A 125 1.30 -22.48 30.27
N THR A 126 2.15 -21.45 30.25
CA THR A 126 3.40 -21.45 29.48
C THR A 126 4.61 -21.88 30.27
N ARG A 127 4.43 -22.42 31.50
CA ARG A 127 5.53 -23.01 32.26
C ARG A 127 6.14 -24.15 31.47
N GLY A 128 7.40 -23.98 31.02
CA GLY A 128 8.12 -24.96 30.20
C GLY A 128 8.16 -24.61 28.71
N ALA A 129 7.48 -23.55 28.26
CA ALA A 129 7.69 -23.03 26.91
C ALA A 129 9.07 -22.41 26.76
N SER A 130 9.80 -22.77 25.71
CA SER A 130 11.08 -22.18 25.36
C SER A 130 10.96 -21.42 24.06
N LEU A 131 11.46 -20.20 24.02
CA LEU A 131 11.60 -19.44 22.77
C LEU A 131 12.93 -19.82 22.14
N VAL A 132 12.89 -20.59 21.06
CA VAL A 132 14.11 -20.94 20.30
C VAL A 132 14.30 -19.86 19.25
N LEU A 133 15.24 -18.96 19.49
CA LEU A 133 15.71 -18.01 18.47
C LEU A 133 16.69 -18.76 17.57
N SER A 134 16.17 -19.31 16.48
CA SER A 134 17.02 -19.80 15.39
C SER A 134 17.66 -18.59 14.72
N ARG A 135 18.89 -18.28 15.13
CA ARG A 135 19.71 -17.37 14.35
C ARG A 135 19.95 -18.09 13.01
N PRO A 136 19.57 -17.54 11.84
CA PRO A 136 20.04 -18.10 10.60
C PRO A 136 21.56 -18.21 10.73
N PRO A 137 22.20 -19.31 10.25
CA PRO A 137 23.63 -19.41 10.30
C PRO A 137 24.17 -18.09 9.78
N THR A 138 25.01 -17.44 10.57
CA THR A 138 25.85 -16.38 10.04
C THR A 138 26.75 -17.07 9.01
N THR A 139 26.22 -17.32 7.84
CA THR A 139 27.03 -17.27 6.66
C THR A 139 27.65 -15.90 6.78
N ASP A 140 28.99 -15.86 6.98
CA ASP A 140 29.72 -14.63 6.75
C ASP A 140 29.00 -13.95 5.60
N GLN A 141 28.32 -12.85 5.89
CA GLN A 141 27.76 -12.03 4.84
C GLN A 141 29.00 -11.53 4.09
N VAL A 142 29.51 -12.37 3.19
CA VAL A 142 29.98 -11.84 1.94
C VAL A 142 28.77 -11.04 1.50
N ALA A 143 28.81 -9.74 1.78
CA ALA A 143 27.83 -8.78 1.39
C ALA A 143 27.53 -9.15 -0.05
N SER A 144 26.41 -9.84 -0.25
CA SER A 144 25.96 -10.25 -1.57
C SER A 144 25.88 -8.90 -2.23
N ARG A 145 26.88 -8.59 -3.06
CA ARG A 145 26.90 -7.34 -3.82
C ARG A 145 25.57 -7.37 -4.51
N ASP A 146 24.64 -6.54 -4.04
CA ASP A 146 23.38 -6.34 -4.72
C ASP A 146 23.73 -5.99 -6.16
N ALA A 147 23.49 -6.92 -7.08
CA ALA A 147 23.84 -6.78 -8.48
C ALA A 147 23.14 -5.54 -9.09
N TRP A 148 22.10 -5.06 -8.45
CA TRP A 148 21.28 -3.92 -8.88
C TRP A 148 21.57 -2.64 -8.12
N ASP A 149 22.50 -2.66 -7.14
CA ASP A 149 22.94 -1.47 -6.38
C ASP A 149 21.75 -0.67 -5.81
N GLY A 150 20.81 -1.35 -5.16
CA GLY A 150 19.62 -0.76 -4.53
C GLY A 150 18.51 -0.36 -5.51
N TRP A 151 18.58 -0.74 -6.79
CA TRP A 151 17.47 -0.55 -7.71
C TRP A 151 16.39 -1.62 -7.55
N VAL A 152 15.14 -1.17 -7.53
CA VAL A 152 13.95 -2.02 -7.55
C VAL A 152 13.15 -1.75 -8.81
N PHE A 153 12.88 -2.78 -9.57
CA PHE A 153 12.08 -2.69 -10.78
C PHE A 153 10.73 -3.35 -10.58
N SER A 154 9.68 -2.71 -11.07
CA SER A 154 8.33 -3.27 -11.07
C SER A 154 7.72 -3.17 -12.45
N ALA A 155 7.05 -4.23 -12.88
CA ALA A 155 6.28 -4.24 -14.12
C ALA A 155 4.88 -4.77 -13.80
N THR A 156 3.86 -4.08 -14.25
CA THR A 156 2.46 -4.46 -14.08
C THR A 156 1.75 -4.41 -15.42
N GLY A 157 0.80 -5.32 -15.61
CA GLY A 157 -0.06 -5.34 -16.78
C GLY A 157 -1.45 -5.79 -16.40
N ALA A 158 -2.46 -5.17 -16.99
CA ALA A 158 -3.86 -5.52 -16.81
C ALA A 158 -4.58 -5.47 -18.15
N GLY A 159 -5.57 -6.34 -18.32
CA GLY A 159 -6.41 -6.37 -19.50
C GLY A 159 -7.82 -6.83 -19.15
N SER A 160 -8.82 -6.25 -19.77
CA SER A 160 -10.20 -6.69 -19.69
C SER A 160 -10.86 -6.65 -21.06
N ILE A 161 -11.69 -7.64 -21.30
CA ILE A 161 -12.56 -7.71 -22.46
C ILE A 161 -13.99 -7.99 -22.00
N SER A 162 -14.93 -7.23 -22.49
CA SER A 162 -16.35 -7.46 -22.24
C SER A 162 -17.11 -7.34 -23.55
N GLY A 163 -18.16 -8.14 -23.69
CA GLY A 163 -18.99 -8.13 -24.89
C GLY A 163 -20.44 -8.39 -24.56
N GLU A 164 -21.28 -7.48 -25.00
CA GLU A 164 -22.73 -7.59 -24.99
C GLU A 164 -23.26 -7.39 -26.42
N ARG A 165 -24.56 -7.59 -26.63
CA ARG A 165 -25.16 -7.43 -27.95
C ARG A 165 -24.99 -6.02 -28.50
N SER A 166 -25.09 -5.01 -27.63
CA SER A 166 -25.05 -3.57 -27.99
C SER A 166 -23.71 -2.89 -27.72
N LEU A 167 -22.83 -3.53 -26.91
CA LEU A 167 -21.55 -2.94 -26.48
C LEU A 167 -20.47 -4.01 -26.42
N SER A 168 -19.34 -3.75 -27.05
CA SER A 168 -18.11 -4.47 -26.76
C SER A 168 -16.99 -3.53 -26.35
N SER A 169 -16.22 -3.94 -25.36
CA SER A 169 -15.13 -3.15 -24.80
C SER A 169 -13.87 -3.98 -24.66
N LEU A 170 -12.74 -3.39 -25.03
CA LEU A 170 -11.39 -3.93 -24.83
C LEU A 170 -10.56 -2.85 -24.14
N THR A 171 -10.00 -3.16 -22.98
CA THR A 171 -9.10 -2.26 -22.29
C THR A 171 -7.83 -3.04 -21.91
N TYR A 172 -6.67 -2.43 -22.11
CA TYR A 172 -5.41 -2.93 -21.57
C TYR A 172 -4.54 -1.78 -21.10
N SER A 173 -3.75 -2.04 -20.08
CA SER A 173 -2.80 -1.09 -19.52
C SER A 173 -1.55 -1.81 -19.06
N GLY A 174 -0.43 -1.10 -19.05
CA GLY A 174 0.82 -1.57 -18.53
C GLY A 174 1.58 -0.42 -17.88
N ALA A 175 2.35 -0.73 -16.85
CA ALA A 175 3.24 0.22 -16.21
C ALA A 175 4.55 -0.47 -15.84
N PHE A 176 5.62 0.31 -15.90
CA PHE A 176 6.94 -0.07 -15.44
C PHE A 176 7.47 1.02 -14.53
N SER A 177 8.07 0.64 -13.42
CA SER A 177 8.76 1.57 -12.53
C SER A 177 10.15 1.08 -12.16
N ALA A 178 11.02 2.03 -11.85
CA ALA A 178 12.35 1.82 -11.32
C ALA A 178 12.55 2.75 -10.14
N ASP A 179 12.85 2.20 -8.99
CA ASP A 179 13.05 2.91 -7.74
C ASP A 179 14.48 2.68 -7.25
N LYS A 180 15.14 3.75 -6.80
CA LYS A 180 16.39 3.69 -6.07
C LYS A 180 16.27 4.55 -4.83
N VAL A 181 16.55 3.97 -3.67
CA VAL A 181 16.53 4.66 -2.39
C VAL A 181 17.85 4.44 -1.67
N THR A 182 18.48 5.53 -1.28
CA THR A 182 19.63 5.56 -0.39
C THR A 182 19.26 6.40 0.84
N ASP A 183 20.16 6.49 1.82
CA ASP A 183 19.92 7.28 3.04
C ASP A 183 19.60 8.76 2.73
N ASP A 184 20.20 9.30 1.68
CA ASP A 184 20.09 10.72 1.33
C ASP A 184 19.28 11.01 0.09
N LEU A 185 19.04 10.02 -0.78
CA LEU A 185 18.46 10.24 -2.09
C LEU A 185 17.37 9.21 -2.41
N ARG A 186 16.26 9.71 -2.94
CA ARG A 186 15.20 8.89 -3.55
C ARG A 186 15.06 9.26 -5.03
N LEU A 187 15.15 8.26 -5.89
CA LEU A 187 14.84 8.38 -7.30
C LEU A 187 13.70 7.40 -7.64
N HIS A 188 12.64 7.95 -8.21
CA HIS A 188 11.53 7.16 -8.75
C HIS A 188 11.35 7.52 -10.22
N LEU A 189 11.35 6.51 -11.07
CA LEU A 189 11.07 6.63 -12.50
C LEU A 189 9.86 5.74 -12.82
N SER A 190 8.92 6.24 -13.61
CA SER A 190 7.80 5.42 -14.08
C SER A 190 7.41 5.75 -15.50
N VAL A 191 6.94 4.74 -16.21
CA VAL A 191 6.28 4.86 -17.51
C VAL A 191 5.02 4.02 -17.50
N ASP A 192 3.96 4.55 -18.10
CA ASP A 192 2.69 3.84 -18.23
C ASP A 192 2.08 4.04 -19.62
N ALA A 193 1.29 3.05 -20.03
CA ALA A 193 0.52 3.10 -21.25
C ALA A 193 -0.86 2.47 -21.03
N SER A 194 -1.88 3.07 -21.64
CA SER A 194 -3.23 2.54 -21.60
C SER A 194 -3.91 2.67 -22.97
N TYR A 195 -4.77 1.71 -23.26
CA TYR A 195 -5.60 1.69 -24.44
C TYR A 195 -6.98 1.19 -24.07
N SER A 196 -8.01 1.91 -24.49
CA SER A 196 -9.40 1.50 -24.36
C SER A 196 -10.12 1.66 -25.71
N ARG A 197 -10.82 0.61 -26.12
CA ARG A 197 -11.66 0.62 -27.32
C ARG A 197 -13.06 0.15 -26.95
N SER A 198 -14.06 0.94 -27.33
CA SER A 198 -15.47 0.58 -27.17
C SER A 198 -16.17 0.65 -28.53
N VAL A 199 -16.99 -0.35 -28.81
CA VAL A 199 -17.83 -0.42 -30.01
C VAL A 199 -19.28 -0.51 -29.57
N PHE A 200 -20.02 0.51 -29.89
CA PHE A 200 -21.47 0.62 -29.61
C PHE A 200 -22.24 0.28 -30.87
N ARG A 201 -23.13 -0.71 -30.79
CA ARG A 201 -24.07 -1.06 -31.85
C ARG A 201 -25.43 -0.43 -31.53
N LEU A 202 -25.79 0.57 -32.29
CA LEU A 202 -27.06 1.28 -32.12
C LEU A 202 -28.21 0.52 -32.78
N ASP A 203 -27.95 -0.11 -33.93
CA ASP A 203 -28.83 -1.01 -34.65
C ASP A 203 -28.00 -2.02 -35.48
N ASP A 204 -28.67 -2.84 -36.32
CA ASP A 204 -28.01 -3.88 -37.13
C ASP A 204 -27.04 -3.31 -38.19
N THR A 205 -27.08 -2.02 -38.47
CA THR A 205 -26.32 -1.35 -39.55
C THR A 205 -25.40 -0.24 -39.02
N THR A 206 -25.63 0.25 -37.79
CA THR A 206 -24.97 1.44 -37.25
C THR A 206 -24.09 1.08 -36.09
N GLU A 207 -22.77 1.26 -36.25
CA GLU A 207 -21.79 1.11 -35.22
C GLU A 207 -21.06 2.43 -34.92
N PHE A 208 -20.91 2.77 -33.66
CA PHE A 208 -20.02 3.84 -33.20
C PHE A 208 -18.81 3.24 -32.50
N ARG A 209 -17.61 3.66 -32.93
CA ARG A 209 -16.35 3.18 -32.40
C ARG A 209 -15.60 4.31 -31.69
N SER A 210 -15.20 4.09 -30.45
CA SER A 210 -14.35 4.98 -29.68
C SER A 210 -13.06 4.27 -29.34
N ALA A 211 -11.92 4.94 -29.52
CA ALA A 211 -10.60 4.44 -29.10
C ALA A 211 -9.85 5.56 -28.37
N LEU A 212 -9.36 5.27 -27.18
CA LEU A 212 -8.64 6.21 -26.34
C LEU A 212 -7.26 5.63 -26.00
N ARG A 213 -6.23 6.44 -26.12
CA ARG A 213 -4.86 6.12 -25.80
C ARG A 213 -4.35 7.07 -24.73
N GLY A 214 -3.56 6.51 -23.82
CA GLY A 214 -2.87 7.28 -22.80
C GLY A 214 -1.44 6.78 -22.65
N TYR A 215 -0.48 7.70 -22.52
CA TYR A 215 0.92 7.41 -22.24
C TYR A 215 1.40 8.36 -21.15
N GLY A 216 2.05 7.83 -20.13
CA GLY A 216 2.63 8.59 -19.05
C GLY A 216 4.10 8.28 -18.87
N ALA A 217 4.85 9.27 -18.44
CA ALA A 217 6.20 9.08 -17.91
C ALA A 217 6.41 10.07 -16.76
N SER A 218 7.03 9.62 -15.68
CA SER A 218 7.36 10.51 -14.57
C SER A 218 8.74 10.19 -13.98
N ALA A 219 9.36 11.23 -13.44
CA ALA A 219 10.60 11.14 -12.68
C ALA A 219 10.48 12.02 -11.43
N VAL A 220 10.86 11.46 -10.28
CA VAL A 220 10.93 12.18 -9.01
C VAL A 220 12.29 11.93 -8.41
N LEU A 221 13.03 13.01 -8.16
CA LEU A 221 14.31 12.99 -7.47
C LEU A 221 14.13 13.76 -6.17
N GLY A 222 14.26 13.12 -5.02
CA GLY A 222 14.04 13.70 -3.70
C GLY A 222 15.24 13.50 -2.78
N THR A 223 15.47 14.47 -1.91
CA THR A 223 16.52 14.41 -0.88
C THR A 223 16.03 15.04 0.42
N ARG A 224 16.56 14.56 1.54
CA ARG A 224 16.37 15.19 2.84
C ARG A 224 17.42 16.30 3.01
N ILE A 225 16.96 17.54 3.32
CA ILE A 225 17.86 18.69 3.54
C ILE A 225 18.16 18.86 5.03
N GLY A 226 17.28 18.37 5.92
CA GLY A 226 17.43 18.48 7.37
C GLY A 226 16.32 17.75 8.10
N GLY A 227 16.25 17.84 9.42
CA GLY A 227 15.36 17.02 10.25
C GLY A 227 13.87 17.07 9.88
N ARG A 228 13.40 18.19 9.31
CA ARG A 228 11.99 18.38 8.91
C ARG A 228 11.81 18.83 7.47
N TRP A 229 12.89 19.09 6.74
CA TRP A 229 12.86 19.62 5.39
C TRP A 229 13.30 18.57 4.38
N SER A 230 12.54 18.45 3.29
CA SER A 230 12.87 17.67 2.12
C SER A 230 12.74 18.52 0.86
N ALA A 231 13.58 18.28 -0.12
CA ALA A 231 13.46 18.87 -1.44
C ALA A 231 13.30 17.78 -2.48
N ALA A 232 12.55 18.09 -3.54
CA ALA A 232 12.42 17.20 -4.68
C ALA A 232 12.38 17.98 -5.98
N ALA A 233 12.75 17.31 -7.07
CA ALA A 233 12.48 17.75 -8.43
C ALA A 233 11.58 16.71 -9.09
N THR A 234 10.51 17.17 -9.73
CA THR A 234 9.56 16.32 -10.43
C THR A 234 9.49 16.67 -11.90
N VAL A 235 9.45 15.66 -12.76
CA VAL A 235 9.16 15.82 -14.18
C VAL A 235 8.08 14.84 -14.56
N ARG A 236 7.06 15.29 -15.29
CA ARG A 236 5.98 14.47 -15.80
C ARG A 236 5.70 14.79 -17.25
N ALA A 237 5.61 13.76 -18.07
CA ALA A 237 5.16 13.81 -19.44
C ALA A 237 3.88 12.98 -19.58
N LEU A 238 2.90 13.51 -20.29
CA LEU A 238 1.60 12.89 -20.52
C LEU A 238 1.16 13.10 -21.96
N SER A 239 0.68 12.04 -22.61
CA SER A 239 -0.09 12.09 -23.85
C SER A 239 -1.43 11.42 -23.60
N SER A 240 -2.54 12.02 -24.02
CA SER A 240 -3.87 11.47 -23.72
C SER A 240 -4.89 11.97 -24.73
N ASP A 241 -5.53 11.03 -25.43
CA ASP A 241 -6.63 11.33 -26.35
C ASP A 241 -7.81 11.93 -25.57
N TYR A 242 -8.09 11.41 -24.37
CA TYR A 242 -9.19 11.89 -23.53
C TYR A 242 -9.02 13.36 -23.08
N LEU A 243 -7.78 13.76 -22.77
CA LEU A 243 -7.47 15.11 -22.30
C LEU A 243 -7.05 16.05 -23.45
N ASN A 244 -7.13 15.59 -24.68
CA ASN A 244 -6.69 16.34 -25.87
C ASN A 244 -5.20 16.73 -25.84
N TYR A 245 -4.34 15.98 -25.09
CA TYR A 245 -2.91 16.24 -25.07
C TYR A 245 -2.17 15.37 -26.08
N ALA A 246 -1.56 15.98 -27.09
CA ALA A 246 -0.48 15.34 -27.85
C ALA A 246 0.77 15.18 -26.98
N LEU A 247 1.07 16.18 -26.15
CA LEU A 247 2.10 16.16 -25.13
C LEU A 247 1.78 17.22 -24.07
N ASN A 248 1.78 16.83 -22.81
CA ASN A 248 1.87 17.76 -21.68
C ASN A 248 3.14 17.42 -20.90
N LEU A 249 4.03 18.37 -20.75
CA LEU A 249 5.27 18.24 -19.99
C LEU A 249 5.23 19.23 -18.85
N ARG A 250 5.39 18.76 -17.62
CA ARG A 250 5.52 19.59 -16.42
C ARG A 250 6.79 19.24 -15.67
N ALA A 251 7.57 20.26 -15.33
CA ALA A 251 8.72 20.14 -14.44
C ALA A 251 8.55 21.10 -13.26
N ALA A 252 8.81 20.63 -12.04
CA ALA A 252 8.66 21.43 -10.84
C ALA A 252 9.65 21.03 -9.74
N PRO A 253 10.43 21.95 -9.18
CA PRO A 253 11.01 21.83 -7.86
C PRO A 253 9.90 21.83 -6.79
N VAL A 254 10.12 21.08 -5.73
CA VAL A 254 9.21 20.93 -4.59
C VAL A 254 10.03 21.10 -3.31
N LEU A 255 9.52 21.87 -2.38
CA LEU A 255 10.04 21.96 -1.03
C LEU A 255 8.95 21.51 -0.05
N GLU A 256 9.28 20.55 0.79
CA GLU A 256 8.37 19.98 1.79
C GLU A 256 8.87 20.26 3.21
N PHE A 257 7.95 20.59 4.08
CA PHE A 257 8.17 20.73 5.52
C PHE A 257 7.23 19.81 6.31
N ALA A 258 7.81 18.92 7.09
CA ALA A 258 7.07 18.07 8.03
C ALA A 258 6.70 18.86 9.29
N ILE A 259 5.46 19.33 9.36
CA ILE A 259 4.92 20.06 10.52
C ILE A 259 4.90 19.11 11.73
N LEU A 260 4.38 17.90 11.53
CA LEU A 260 4.47 16.81 12.49
C LEU A 260 5.42 15.76 11.89
N PRO A 261 6.61 15.58 12.47
CA PRO A 261 7.58 14.65 11.94
C PRO A 261 7.09 13.21 12.03
N TYR A 262 7.59 12.38 11.12
CA TYR A 262 7.29 10.94 11.10
C TYR A 262 7.97 10.15 12.23
N GLU A 263 8.73 10.81 13.09
CA GLU A 263 9.51 10.18 14.17
C GLU A 263 8.66 9.98 15.43
N GLY A 264 8.77 8.78 16.02
CA GLY A 264 8.18 8.44 17.31
C GLY A 264 6.87 7.66 17.24
N TYR A 265 6.37 7.31 18.42
CA TYR A 265 5.15 6.52 18.66
C TYR A 265 3.85 7.18 18.17
N VAL A 266 3.95 8.30 17.48
CA VAL A 266 2.81 9.09 17.06
C VAL A 266 2.37 8.64 15.68
N ALA A 267 1.29 7.90 15.65
CA ALA A 267 0.68 7.38 14.44
C ALA A 267 -0.04 8.50 13.64
N HIS A 268 0.57 9.67 13.48
CA HIS A 268 0.07 10.77 12.66
C HIS A 268 1.21 11.57 12.05
N SER A 269 0.96 12.13 10.89
CA SER A 269 1.87 13.03 10.19
C SER A 269 1.10 14.18 9.56
N LEU A 270 1.73 15.31 9.47
CA LEU A 270 1.22 16.49 8.77
C LEU A 270 2.40 17.13 8.04
N ALA A 271 2.29 17.23 6.74
CA ALA A 271 3.31 17.84 5.90
C ALA A 271 2.68 18.89 4.98
N ILE A 272 3.44 19.95 4.73
CA ILE A 272 3.11 20.97 3.75
C ILE A 272 4.20 20.98 2.69
N ALA A 273 3.80 20.95 1.42
CA ALA A 273 4.72 21.05 0.29
C ALA A 273 4.36 22.25 -0.58
N TYR A 274 5.39 22.93 -1.08
CA TYR A 274 5.25 24.01 -2.03
C TYR A 274 6.02 23.66 -3.30
N SER A 275 5.38 23.89 -4.45
CA SER A 275 6.00 23.65 -5.75
C SER A 275 5.79 24.82 -6.70
N VAL A 276 6.76 25.05 -7.59
CA VAL A 276 6.64 25.97 -8.72
C VAL A 276 6.90 25.18 -9.99
N GLY A 277 5.92 25.14 -10.89
CA GLY A 277 5.95 24.30 -12.07
C GLY A 277 6.02 25.10 -13.36
N ALA A 278 6.75 24.56 -14.33
CA ALA A 278 6.70 24.97 -15.72
C ALA A 278 5.94 23.89 -16.51
N ASN A 279 4.81 24.27 -17.10
CA ASN A 279 3.95 23.43 -17.91
C ASN A 279 4.10 23.80 -19.38
N PHE A 280 4.35 22.83 -20.22
CA PHE A 280 4.28 22.95 -21.67
C PHE A 280 3.24 21.96 -22.19
N SER A 281 2.21 22.47 -22.88
CA SER A 281 1.15 21.67 -23.47
C SER A 281 1.11 21.84 -24.99
N ARG A 282 1.03 20.71 -25.68
CA ARG A 282 0.69 20.63 -27.10
C ARG A 282 -0.58 19.80 -27.22
N TYR A 283 -1.60 20.39 -27.82
CA TYR A 283 -2.90 19.77 -27.97
C TYR A 283 -2.99 19.00 -29.29
N GLN A 284 -3.81 17.97 -29.36
CA GLN A 284 -4.12 17.23 -30.60
C GLN A 284 -5.03 18.08 -31.49
N GLU A 285 -6.05 18.67 -30.87
CA GLU A 285 -6.99 19.55 -31.51
C GLU A 285 -6.98 20.92 -30.82
N LYS A 286 -7.49 21.96 -31.53
CA LYS A 286 -7.65 23.28 -30.92
C LYS A 286 -8.52 23.21 -29.68
N THR A 287 -8.06 23.84 -28.61
CA THR A 287 -8.86 24.01 -27.38
C THR A 287 -10.05 24.98 -27.64
N ILE A 288 -10.97 25.05 -26.68
CA ILE A 288 -12.08 26.05 -26.72
C ILE A 288 -11.56 27.50 -26.73
N PHE A 289 -10.30 27.73 -26.34
CA PHE A 289 -9.62 29.01 -26.41
C PHE A 289 -8.78 29.18 -27.68
N ALA A 290 -9.02 28.34 -28.70
CA ALA A 290 -8.33 28.30 -29.98
C ALA A 290 -6.79 28.08 -29.88
N GLN A 291 -6.31 27.53 -28.79
CA GLN A 291 -4.90 27.23 -28.56
C GLN A 291 -4.54 25.83 -29.07
N THR A 292 -3.38 25.69 -29.69
CA THR A 292 -2.76 24.40 -30.03
C THR A 292 -1.51 24.11 -29.21
N ARG A 293 -0.98 25.14 -28.55
CA ARG A 293 0.20 25.06 -27.67
C ARG A 293 0.08 26.09 -26.57
N GLU A 294 0.52 25.73 -25.38
CA GLU A 294 0.61 26.66 -24.25
C GLU A 294 1.88 26.40 -23.45
N ALA A 295 2.45 27.47 -22.91
CA ALA A 295 3.54 27.42 -21.94
C ALA A 295 3.11 28.25 -20.72
N LEU A 296 2.90 27.61 -19.59
CA LEU A 296 2.33 28.20 -18.37
C LEU A 296 3.25 27.91 -17.18
N LEU A 297 3.37 28.91 -16.32
CA LEU A 297 3.97 28.72 -15.00
C LEU A 297 2.85 28.60 -13.96
N ASP A 298 2.96 27.62 -13.12
CA ASP A 298 2.04 27.40 -11.98
C ASP A 298 2.79 27.35 -10.66
N HIS A 299 2.08 27.50 -9.59
CA HIS A 299 2.53 27.11 -8.27
C HIS A 299 1.42 26.35 -7.53
N ALA A 300 1.83 25.51 -6.60
CA ALA A 300 0.90 24.75 -5.79
C ALA A 300 1.38 24.63 -4.34
N VAL A 301 0.42 24.57 -3.44
CA VAL A 301 0.60 24.22 -2.04
C VAL A 301 -0.21 22.95 -1.78
N ASP A 302 0.44 21.94 -1.24
CA ASP A 302 -0.14 20.67 -0.84
C ASP A 302 -0.03 20.52 0.67
N LEU A 303 -1.14 20.29 1.35
CA LEU A 303 -1.19 19.94 2.77
C LEU A 303 -1.71 18.51 2.88
N VAL A 304 -0.94 17.62 3.48
CA VAL A 304 -1.30 16.21 3.65
C VAL A 304 -1.26 15.85 5.12
N PHE A 305 -2.39 15.41 5.63
CA PHE A 305 -2.54 14.86 6.98
C PHE A 305 -2.83 13.36 6.89
N GLN A 306 -2.11 12.57 7.68
CA GLN A 306 -2.37 11.15 7.84
C GLN A 306 -2.36 10.79 9.32
N ALA A 307 -3.34 10.02 9.75
CA ALA A 307 -3.40 9.45 11.10
C ALA A 307 -3.76 7.98 11.04
N ASN A 308 -3.01 7.15 11.78
CA ASN A 308 -3.27 5.73 11.99
C ASN A 308 -3.36 5.50 13.50
N LYS A 309 -4.55 5.23 14.00
CA LYS A 309 -4.85 5.12 15.43
C LYS A 309 -5.58 3.81 15.71
N PRO A 310 -5.61 3.31 16.96
CA PRO A 310 -6.38 2.12 17.32
C PRO A 310 -7.87 2.20 16.97
N TRP A 311 -8.44 3.41 16.96
CA TRP A 311 -9.83 3.65 16.58
C TRP A 311 -10.07 3.72 15.06
N GLY A 312 -8.98 3.73 14.25
CA GLY A 312 -9.10 3.82 12.79
C GLY A 312 -8.00 4.62 12.13
N ASN A 313 -8.20 4.94 10.85
CA ASN A 313 -7.28 5.78 10.10
C ASN A 313 -8.00 6.95 9.43
N ALA A 314 -7.30 8.05 9.30
CA ALA A 314 -7.72 9.23 8.59
C ALA A 314 -6.62 9.65 7.61
N LEU A 315 -7.02 10.01 6.39
CA LEU A 315 -6.19 10.67 5.39
C LEU A 315 -6.95 11.90 4.93
N ALA A 316 -6.30 13.05 4.92
CA ALA A 316 -6.85 14.28 4.35
C ALA A 316 -5.77 14.97 3.51
N SER A 317 -6.14 15.48 2.35
CA SER A 317 -5.26 16.31 1.55
C SER A 317 -5.99 17.53 1.03
N ILE A 318 -5.29 18.65 1.02
CA ILE A 318 -5.75 19.91 0.45
C ILE A 318 -4.66 20.39 -0.49
N GLN A 319 -5.01 20.54 -1.77
CA GLN A 319 -4.13 21.09 -2.80
C GLN A 319 -4.72 22.37 -3.35
N GLY A 320 -3.99 23.46 -3.21
CA GLY A 320 -4.27 24.74 -3.86
C GLY A 320 -3.26 24.97 -4.98
N SER A 321 -3.72 25.27 -6.19
CA SER A 321 -2.83 25.61 -7.31
C SER A 321 -3.36 26.81 -8.09
N GLN A 322 -2.44 27.55 -8.72
CA GLN A 322 -2.73 28.78 -9.45
C GLN A 322 -1.71 29.00 -10.55
N TYR A 323 -2.13 29.58 -11.68
CA TYR A 323 -1.21 30.01 -12.69
C TYR A 323 -0.62 31.38 -12.37
N LEU A 324 0.71 31.55 -12.52
CA LEU A 324 1.40 32.79 -12.17
C LEU A 324 1.07 33.97 -13.08
N ARG A 325 0.65 33.71 -14.33
CA ARG A 325 0.28 34.76 -15.30
C ARG A 325 -1.20 35.15 -15.24
N ASP A 326 -2.04 34.32 -14.65
CA ASP A 326 -3.48 34.52 -14.57
C ASP A 326 -3.97 33.99 -13.22
N LEU A 327 -3.98 34.88 -12.25
CA LEU A 327 -4.28 34.55 -10.84
C LEU A 327 -5.76 34.19 -10.64
N ASP A 328 -6.63 34.48 -11.58
CA ASP A 328 -8.03 34.08 -11.52
C ASP A 328 -8.20 32.58 -11.85
N LYS A 329 -7.26 32.00 -12.57
CA LYS A 329 -7.22 30.55 -12.88
C LYS A 329 -6.60 29.77 -11.72
N ARG A 330 -7.41 29.50 -10.74
CA ARG A 330 -7.05 28.75 -9.52
C ARG A 330 -7.85 27.49 -9.38
N ARG A 331 -7.26 26.51 -8.74
CA ARG A 331 -7.89 25.23 -8.43
C ARG A 331 -7.68 24.91 -6.95
N LEU A 332 -8.75 24.53 -6.28
CA LEU A 332 -8.71 23.93 -4.96
C LEU A 332 -9.24 22.50 -5.06
N GLN A 333 -8.46 21.56 -4.58
CA GLN A 333 -8.87 20.16 -4.49
C GLN A 333 -8.75 19.73 -3.03
N VAL A 334 -9.82 19.16 -2.50
CA VAL A 334 -9.86 18.59 -1.15
C VAL A 334 -10.25 17.14 -1.28
N SER A 335 -9.49 16.26 -0.68
CA SER A 335 -9.81 14.85 -0.59
C SER A 335 -9.59 14.33 0.81
N GLY A 336 -10.34 13.32 1.21
CA GLY A 336 -10.21 12.71 2.51
C GLY A 336 -10.85 11.34 2.56
N SER A 337 -10.31 10.49 3.40
CA SER A 337 -10.88 9.22 3.78
C SER A 337 -10.78 9.04 5.29
N LEU A 338 -11.84 8.57 5.90
CA LEU A 338 -11.92 8.25 7.31
C LEU A 338 -12.48 6.84 7.45
N ALA A 339 -11.73 5.96 8.08
CA ALA A 339 -12.24 4.66 8.49
C ALA A 339 -12.20 4.59 10.01
N VAL A 340 -13.37 4.43 10.62
CA VAL A 340 -13.54 4.35 12.07
C VAL A 340 -13.92 2.93 12.42
N ARG A 341 -13.29 2.43 13.47
CA ARG A 341 -13.65 1.16 14.07
C ARG A 341 -14.67 1.42 15.17
N VAL A 342 -15.83 0.82 15.04
CA VAL A 342 -16.86 0.75 16.08
C VAL A 342 -16.73 -0.62 16.73
N VAL A 343 -16.41 -0.65 18.02
CA VAL A 343 -16.26 -1.88 18.82
C VAL A 343 -17.48 -1.97 19.74
#